data_99dd4b6cbcad47429132cd0a971da843
#
_entry.id   99dd4b6cbcad47429132cd0a971da843
#
_cell.length_a   1.000
_cell.length_b   1.000
_cell.length_c   1.000
_cell.angle_alpha   90.00
_cell.angle_beta   90.00
_cell.angle_gamma   90.00
#
_symmetry.space_group_name_H-M   'P 1'
#
loop_
_entity.id
_entity.type
_entity.pdbx_description
1 polymer ?
#
loop_
_entity_poly.entity_id
_entity_poly.type
_entity_poly.pdbx_seq_one_letter_code
_entity_poly.pdbx_strand_id
1 'polypeptide(L)'
;MIDEKIQLGQEQQQAIDLILQFLKSKDTCFSLVGAAGTGKSLTISMLLPQLDCNYQLCAPTHKAALVMRNYCDNDAITLHSMLSLSPKLDITEFDVLNLGFYMTKKPQQIPTKGLVICDEASMINDDLFDLIVERVKSYNSKILFVSDKAQLLPVQSTKYSKVYTHCDQTFTLTKIYRQSSENCILPILNDLRKAE
;
A
#
# COMPACT_ATOMS: atom_id res chain seq x y z
N MET A 1 -22.84 -24.06 -7.75
CA MET A 1 -21.79 -23.10 -7.41
C MET A 1 -22.43 -22.07 -6.51
N ILE A 2 -22.10 -22.11 -5.24
CA ILE A 2 -22.69 -21.22 -4.22
C ILE A 2 -21.96 -19.90 -4.35
N ASP A 3 -22.61 -18.89 -4.93
CA ASP A 3 -22.19 -17.49 -4.88
C ASP A 3 -22.42 -17.00 -3.43
N GLU A 4 -21.55 -17.40 -2.52
CA GLU A 4 -21.49 -16.73 -1.22
C GLU A 4 -21.05 -15.31 -1.48
N LYS A 5 -22.02 -14.38 -1.48
CA LYS A 5 -21.73 -12.94 -1.49
C LYS A 5 -20.80 -12.67 -0.33
N ILE A 6 -19.52 -12.44 -0.63
CA ILE A 6 -18.53 -12.04 0.35
C ILE A 6 -19.05 -10.79 1.03
N GLN A 7 -19.42 -10.91 2.31
CA GLN A 7 -19.88 -9.77 3.10
C GLN A 7 -18.68 -9.07 3.73
N LEU A 8 -18.56 -7.78 3.48
CA LEU A 8 -17.60 -6.92 4.15
C LEU A 8 -17.95 -6.80 5.64
N GLY A 9 -16.94 -6.82 6.49
CA GLY A 9 -17.11 -6.42 7.87
C GLY A 9 -17.33 -4.90 8.01
N GLN A 10 -17.86 -4.49 9.16
CA GLN A 10 -18.18 -3.09 9.42
C GLN A 10 -16.98 -2.15 9.26
N GLU A 11 -15.80 -2.52 9.80
CA GLU A 11 -14.57 -1.73 9.64
C GLU A 11 -14.11 -1.63 8.18
N GLN A 12 -14.25 -2.70 7.41
CA GLN A 12 -13.88 -2.73 6.00
C GLN A 12 -14.79 -1.80 5.17
N GLN A 13 -16.11 -1.83 5.44
CA GLN A 13 -17.05 -0.91 4.80
C GLN A 13 -16.73 0.54 5.17
N GLN A 14 -16.49 0.80 6.45
CA GLN A 14 -16.10 2.13 6.93
C GLN A 14 -14.81 2.63 6.26
N ALA A 15 -13.81 1.75 6.07
CA ALA A 15 -12.58 2.09 5.36
C ALA A 15 -12.86 2.51 3.92
N ILE A 16 -13.72 1.77 3.20
CA ILE A 16 -14.12 2.11 1.82
C ILE A 16 -14.80 3.49 1.80
N ASP A 17 -15.75 3.74 2.68
CA ASP A 17 -16.49 4.99 2.74
C ASP A 17 -15.55 6.19 3.00
N LEU A 18 -14.58 6.04 3.92
CA LEU A 18 -13.56 7.06 4.21
C LEU A 18 -12.64 7.29 3.01
N ILE A 19 -12.21 6.25 2.31
CA ILE A 19 -11.37 6.38 1.11
C ILE A 19 -12.14 7.11 0.00
N LEU A 20 -13.43 6.80 -0.21
CA LEU A 20 -14.26 7.49 -1.19
C LEU A 20 -14.49 8.98 -0.82
N GLN A 21 -14.58 9.31 0.48
CA GLN A 21 -14.61 10.70 0.95
C GLN A 21 -13.25 11.40 0.75
N PHE A 22 -12.14 10.71 1.06
CA PHE A 22 -10.81 11.21 0.81
C PHE A 22 -10.58 11.57 -0.66
N LEU A 23 -11.12 10.81 -1.61
CA LEU A 23 -11.00 11.14 -3.05
C LEU A 23 -11.62 12.49 -3.39
N LYS A 24 -12.61 12.96 -2.63
CA LYS A 24 -13.27 14.26 -2.81
C LYS A 24 -12.64 15.39 -1.99
N SER A 25 -11.71 15.09 -1.09
CA SER A 25 -11.03 16.06 -0.23
C SER A 25 -9.91 16.81 -0.97
N LYS A 26 -9.21 17.71 -0.27
CA LYS A 26 -7.99 18.36 -0.77
C LYS A 26 -6.71 17.57 -0.44
N ASP A 27 -6.84 16.53 0.36
CA ASP A 27 -5.73 15.72 0.85
C ASP A 27 -5.11 14.90 -0.29
N THR A 28 -3.84 14.54 -0.16
CA THR A 28 -3.08 13.84 -1.18
C THR A 28 -2.85 12.38 -0.84
N CYS A 29 -2.61 12.07 0.44
CA CYS A 29 -2.27 10.71 0.86
C CYS A 29 -3.16 10.20 2.00
N PHE A 30 -3.55 8.92 1.87
CA PHE A 30 -4.32 8.17 2.85
C PHE A 30 -3.56 6.89 3.21
N SER A 31 -3.52 6.54 4.49
CA SER A 31 -2.91 5.30 4.99
C SER A 31 -3.98 4.36 5.53
N LEU A 32 -4.15 3.20 4.91
CA LEU A 32 -4.95 2.08 5.41
C LEU A 32 -4.02 1.09 6.11
N VAL A 33 -4.08 1.06 7.42
CA VAL A 33 -3.25 0.20 8.26
C VAL A 33 -4.06 -1.00 8.74
N GLY A 34 -3.43 -2.16 8.85
CA GLY A 34 -4.09 -3.32 9.45
C GLY A 34 -3.15 -4.51 9.53
N ALA A 35 -3.29 -5.31 10.57
CA ALA A 35 -2.52 -6.53 10.73
C ALA A 35 -2.83 -7.57 9.64
N ALA A 36 -1.97 -8.59 9.50
CA ALA A 36 -2.27 -9.73 8.64
C ALA A 36 -3.61 -10.36 9.05
N GLY A 37 -4.47 -10.65 8.07
CA GLY A 37 -5.79 -11.25 8.30
C GLY A 37 -6.93 -10.27 8.62
N THR A 38 -6.70 -8.94 8.64
CA THR A 38 -7.78 -7.95 8.82
C THR A 38 -8.59 -7.68 7.55
N GLY A 39 -8.18 -8.27 6.41
CA GLY A 39 -8.90 -8.16 5.15
C GLY A 39 -8.57 -6.94 4.31
N LYS A 40 -7.38 -6.34 4.46
CA LYS A 40 -6.89 -5.24 3.61
C LYS A 40 -7.08 -5.51 2.13
N SER A 41 -6.61 -6.67 1.65
CA SER A 41 -6.73 -7.06 0.23
C SER A 41 -8.19 -7.16 -0.23
N LEU A 42 -9.08 -7.71 0.60
CA LEU A 42 -10.52 -7.75 0.33
C LEU A 42 -11.10 -6.32 0.27
N THR A 43 -10.73 -5.46 1.21
CA THR A 43 -11.17 -4.06 1.22
C THR A 43 -10.77 -3.35 -0.09
N ILE A 44 -9.55 -3.56 -0.58
CA ILE A 44 -9.10 -2.99 -1.84
C ILE A 44 -9.86 -3.57 -3.03
N SER A 45 -10.01 -4.90 -3.15
CA SER A 45 -10.72 -5.52 -4.27
C SER A 45 -12.19 -5.06 -4.34
N MET A 46 -12.83 -4.80 -3.18
CA MET A 46 -14.20 -4.30 -3.11
C MET A 46 -14.30 -2.77 -3.28
N LEU A 47 -13.21 -2.03 -3.09
CA LEU A 47 -13.11 -0.60 -3.39
C LEU A 47 -13.03 -0.34 -4.90
N LEU A 48 -12.23 -1.14 -5.64
CA LEU A 48 -11.93 -0.88 -7.06
C LEU A 48 -13.19 -0.65 -7.94
N PRO A 49 -14.25 -1.50 -7.88
CA PRO A 49 -15.44 -1.30 -8.69
C PRO A 49 -16.28 -0.07 -8.31
N GLN A 50 -15.97 0.58 -7.19
CA GLN A 50 -16.65 1.78 -6.70
C GLN A 50 -15.91 3.08 -7.06
N LEU A 51 -14.75 2.98 -7.70
CA LEU A 51 -13.95 4.14 -8.10
C LEU A 51 -14.48 4.76 -9.40
N ASP A 52 -14.76 6.06 -9.37
CA ASP A 52 -15.14 6.87 -10.54
C ASP A 52 -13.93 7.52 -11.23
N CYS A 53 -12.72 7.11 -10.92
CA CYS A 53 -11.49 7.66 -11.47
C CYS A 53 -10.55 6.56 -11.96
N ASN A 54 -9.61 6.92 -12.83
CA ASN A 54 -8.53 6.01 -13.21
C ASN A 54 -7.65 5.71 -12.01
N TYR A 55 -7.17 4.48 -11.92
CA TYR A 55 -6.26 4.08 -10.84
C TYR A 55 -5.08 3.28 -11.36
N GLN A 56 -3.99 3.25 -10.57
CA GLN A 56 -2.82 2.42 -10.78
C GLN A 56 -2.52 1.64 -9.51
N LEU A 57 -2.47 0.31 -9.64
CA LEU A 57 -2.05 -0.58 -8.56
C LEU A 57 -0.54 -0.75 -8.57
N CYS A 58 0.09 -0.65 -7.41
CA CYS A 58 1.53 -0.83 -7.30
C CYS A 58 1.94 -1.42 -5.95
N ALA A 59 3.19 -1.91 -5.89
CA ALA A 59 3.79 -2.43 -4.67
C ALA A 59 5.31 -2.22 -4.69
N PRO A 60 6.02 -2.25 -3.55
CA PRO A 60 7.46 -2.07 -3.49
C PRO A 60 8.25 -3.16 -4.23
N THR A 61 7.75 -4.38 -4.27
CA THR A 61 8.44 -5.54 -4.86
C THR A 61 7.62 -6.21 -5.96
N HIS A 62 8.30 -6.92 -6.87
CA HIS A 62 7.63 -7.73 -7.91
C HIS A 62 6.72 -8.81 -7.31
N LYS A 63 7.14 -9.45 -6.20
CA LYS A 63 6.34 -10.47 -5.53
C LYS A 63 5.04 -9.88 -4.98
N ALA A 64 5.11 -8.72 -4.32
CA ALA A 64 3.93 -8.05 -3.79
C ALA A 64 3.00 -7.57 -4.93
N ALA A 65 3.55 -7.03 -6.01
CA ALA A 65 2.76 -6.65 -7.18
C ALA A 65 2.04 -7.86 -7.81
N LEU A 66 2.71 -9.01 -7.91
CA LEU A 66 2.08 -10.24 -8.41
C LEU A 66 0.94 -10.72 -7.50
N VAL A 67 1.13 -10.67 -6.18
CA VAL A 67 0.07 -11.00 -5.22
C VAL A 67 -1.12 -10.04 -5.38
N MET A 68 -0.85 -8.75 -5.54
CA MET A 68 -1.87 -7.73 -5.75
C MET A 68 -2.68 -7.96 -7.03
N ARG A 69 -2.04 -8.34 -8.14
CA ARG A 69 -2.72 -8.75 -9.39
C ARG A 69 -3.74 -9.85 -9.14
N ASN A 70 -3.34 -10.87 -8.39
CA ASN A 70 -4.17 -12.06 -8.17
C ASN A 70 -5.44 -11.76 -7.35
N TYR A 71 -5.37 -10.88 -6.34
CA TYR A 71 -6.55 -10.60 -5.52
C TYR A 71 -7.41 -9.43 -6.05
N CYS A 72 -6.81 -8.54 -6.84
CA CYS A 72 -7.55 -7.45 -7.48
C CYS A 72 -8.13 -7.83 -8.84
N ASP A 73 -7.65 -8.92 -9.46
CA ASP A 73 -7.93 -9.28 -10.86
C ASP A 73 -7.66 -8.11 -11.82
N ASN A 74 -6.57 -7.38 -11.56
CA ASN A 74 -6.16 -6.18 -12.29
C ASN A 74 -4.64 -6.10 -12.36
N ASP A 75 -4.10 -5.41 -13.36
CA ASP A 75 -2.66 -5.26 -13.50
C ASP A 75 -2.07 -4.38 -12.38
N ALA A 76 -0.95 -4.83 -11.83
CA ALA A 76 -0.20 -4.11 -10.81
C ALA A 76 1.30 -4.13 -11.15
N ILE A 77 1.99 -3.04 -10.86
CA ILE A 77 3.40 -2.85 -11.20
C ILE A 77 4.23 -2.55 -9.95
N THR A 78 5.54 -2.55 -10.09
CA THR A 78 6.36 -2.08 -8.97
C THR A 78 6.35 -0.56 -8.85
N LEU A 79 6.54 -0.03 -7.64
CA LEU A 79 6.70 1.42 -7.40
C LEU A 79 7.79 2.02 -8.28
N HIS A 80 8.93 1.33 -8.41
CA HIS A 80 10.03 1.78 -9.26
C HIS A 80 9.62 1.86 -10.74
N SER A 81 8.86 0.89 -11.24
CA SER A 81 8.31 0.93 -12.60
C SER A 81 7.32 2.08 -12.77
N MET A 82 6.42 2.29 -11.81
CA MET A 82 5.45 3.38 -11.83
C MET A 82 6.13 4.75 -11.91
N LEU A 83 7.18 4.95 -11.13
CA LEU A 83 7.97 6.18 -11.08
C LEU A 83 9.01 6.28 -12.20
N SER A 84 9.13 5.27 -13.04
CA SER A 84 10.18 5.18 -14.08
C SER A 84 11.59 5.29 -13.52
N LEU A 85 11.82 4.70 -12.36
CA LEU A 85 13.13 4.61 -11.72
C LEU A 85 13.89 3.39 -12.21
N SER A 86 15.19 3.56 -12.47
CA SER A 86 16.12 2.48 -12.78
C SER A 86 17.30 2.51 -11.81
N PRO A 87 17.84 1.34 -11.43
CA PRO A 87 19.00 1.29 -10.55
C PRO A 87 20.22 1.90 -11.27
N LYS A 88 21.03 2.65 -10.54
CA LYS A 88 22.37 3.04 -10.99
C LYS A 88 23.29 1.80 -10.88
N LEU A 89 23.58 1.19 -11.99
CA LEU A 89 24.59 0.14 -12.08
C LEU A 89 25.93 0.83 -12.37
N ASP A 90 26.67 1.21 -11.33
CA ASP A 90 28.06 1.58 -11.49
C ASP A 90 28.92 0.31 -11.41
N ILE A 91 29.52 -0.07 -12.52
CA ILE A 91 30.29 -1.31 -12.65
C ILE A 91 31.62 -1.21 -11.85
N THR A 92 32.06 0.00 -11.52
CA THR A 92 33.33 0.26 -10.83
C THR A 92 33.18 0.29 -9.30
N GLU A 93 31.99 0.61 -8.79
CA GLU A 93 31.66 0.62 -7.37
C GLU A 93 30.35 -0.15 -7.12
N PHE A 94 30.39 -1.47 -7.30
CA PHE A 94 29.21 -2.31 -7.11
C PHE A 94 28.95 -2.52 -5.61
N ASP A 95 28.29 -1.56 -5.00
CA ASP A 95 27.76 -1.69 -3.64
C ASP A 95 26.29 -2.13 -3.71
N VAL A 96 26.06 -3.43 -3.48
CA VAL A 96 24.71 -4.03 -3.48
C VAL A 96 23.83 -3.43 -2.37
N LEU A 97 24.44 -2.83 -1.35
CA LEU A 97 23.74 -2.26 -0.20
C LEU A 97 23.29 -0.81 -0.44
N ASN A 98 23.91 -0.10 -1.39
CA ASN A 98 23.65 1.32 -1.68
C ASN A 98 23.26 1.55 -3.15
N LEU A 99 22.34 0.73 -3.68
CA LEU A 99 21.81 0.93 -5.03
C LEU A 99 21.07 2.28 -5.13
N GLY A 100 21.74 3.29 -5.66
CA GLY A 100 21.09 4.54 -6.05
C GLY A 100 20.14 4.30 -7.24
N PHE A 101 19.08 5.11 -7.32
CA PHE A 101 18.15 5.08 -8.45
C PHE A 101 18.22 6.42 -9.20
N TYR A 102 17.99 6.39 -10.51
CA TYR A 102 17.82 7.58 -11.33
C TYR A 102 16.51 7.51 -12.11
N MET A 103 15.94 8.67 -12.40
CA MET A 103 14.74 8.76 -13.24
C MET A 103 15.11 8.53 -14.70
N THR A 104 14.40 7.62 -15.33
CA THR A 104 14.54 7.37 -16.78
C THR A 104 13.74 8.40 -17.58
N LYS A 105 13.97 8.46 -18.90
CA LYS A 105 13.14 9.28 -19.83
C LYS A 105 11.77 8.67 -20.14
N LYS A 106 11.46 7.49 -19.59
CA LYS A 106 10.15 6.85 -19.78
C LYS A 106 9.09 7.65 -19.03
N PRO A 107 7.86 7.76 -19.57
CA PRO A 107 6.77 8.41 -18.87
C PRO A 107 6.42 7.63 -17.60
N GLN A 108 6.11 8.36 -16.53
CA GLN A 108 5.62 7.76 -15.30
C GLN A 108 4.21 7.23 -15.49
N GLN A 109 3.90 6.11 -14.83
CA GLN A 109 2.59 5.47 -14.93
C GLN A 109 1.67 5.91 -13.76
N ILE A 110 1.59 7.21 -13.54
CA ILE A 110 0.71 7.83 -12.55
C ILE A 110 -0.53 8.35 -13.29
N PRO A 111 -1.75 7.93 -12.93
CA PRO A 111 -2.95 8.41 -13.59
C PRO A 111 -3.15 9.90 -13.29
N THR A 112 -3.51 10.71 -14.27
CA THR A 112 -3.83 12.13 -14.05
C THR A 112 -5.21 12.23 -13.39
N LYS A 113 -5.32 13.01 -12.30
CA LYS A 113 -6.55 13.16 -11.49
C LYS A 113 -7.14 11.83 -11.04
N GLY A 114 -6.28 10.86 -10.75
CA GLY A 114 -6.65 9.49 -10.39
C GLY A 114 -6.17 9.08 -9.01
N LEU A 115 -6.16 7.78 -8.77
CA LEU A 115 -5.71 7.17 -7.53
C LEU A 115 -4.56 6.20 -7.77
N VAL A 116 -3.47 6.35 -7.04
CA VAL A 116 -2.44 5.32 -6.90
C VAL A 116 -2.79 4.50 -5.66
N ILE A 117 -2.76 3.17 -5.76
CA ILE A 117 -2.94 2.27 -4.62
C ILE A 117 -1.65 1.46 -4.46
N CYS A 118 -0.97 1.64 -3.35
CA CYS A 118 0.29 0.99 -3.04
C CYS A 118 0.12 0.01 -1.88
N ASP A 119 0.19 -1.29 -2.16
CA ASP A 119 0.19 -2.32 -1.12
C ASP A 119 1.61 -2.57 -0.58
N GLU A 120 1.72 -3.19 0.59
CA GLU A 120 2.96 -3.47 1.32
C GLU A 120 3.81 -2.21 1.58
N ALA A 121 3.14 -1.08 1.84
CA ALA A 121 3.78 0.21 1.96
C ALA A 121 4.67 0.37 3.21
N SER A 122 4.68 -0.59 4.15
CA SER A 122 5.62 -0.65 5.28
C SER A 122 7.09 -0.64 4.85
N MET A 123 7.39 -1.12 3.65
CA MET A 123 8.74 -1.21 3.09
C MET A 123 9.26 0.10 2.47
N ILE A 124 8.42 1.14 2.38
CA ILE A 124 8.78 2.43 1.78
C ILE A 124 9.61 3.23 2.77
N ASN A 125 10.85 3.58 2.38
CA ASN A 125 11.69 4.50 3.16
C ASN A 125 11.24 5.97 2.98
N ASP A 126 11.80 6.86 3.79
CA ASP A 126 11.40 8.26 3.87
C ASP A 126 11.60 9.02 2.55
N ASP A 127 12.72 8.80 1.87
CA ASP A 127 13.03 9.47 0.60
C ASP A 127 12.10 9.04 -0.52
N LEU A 128 11.78 7.74 -0.57
CA LEU A 128 10.83 7.20 -1.55
C LEU A 128 9.40 7.67 -1.26
N PHE A 129 9.02 7.78 0.02
CA PHE A 129 7.73 8.35 0.41
C PHE A 129 7.58 9.79 -0.10
N ASP A 130 8.56 10.65 0.20
CA ASP A 130 8.55 12.05 -0.20
C ASP A 130 8.49 12.19 -1.73
N LEU A 131 9.29 11.39 -2.46
CA LEU A 131 9.26 11.35 -3.92
C LEU A 131 7.89 10.93 -4.47
N ILE A 132 7.27 9.88 -3.92
CA ILE A 132 5.95 9.40 -4.36
C ILE A 132 4.91 10.50 -4.17
N VAL A 133 4.84 11.11 -2.99
CA VAL A 133 3.85 12.14 -2.67
C VAL A 133 4.03 13.37 -3.58
N GLU A 134 5.27 13.81 -3.80
CA GLU A 134 5.58 14.90 -4.74
C GLU A 134 5.09 14.58 -6.15
N ARG A 135 5.40 13.38 -6.66
CA ARG A 135 5.02 12.97 -8.01
C ARG A 135 3.50 12.83 -8.17
N VAL A 136 2.85 12.19 -7.24
CA VAL A 136 1.38 12.06 -7.24
C VAL A 136 0.71 13.43 -7.26
N LYS A 137 1.19 14.38 -6.46
CA LYS A 137 0.72 15.78 -6.48
C LYS A 137 0.90 16.44 -7.84
N SER A 138 2.03 16.23 -8.52
CA SER A 138 2.31 16.85 -9.83
C SER A 138 1.35 16.36 -10.93
N TYR A 139 0.73 15.20 -10.77
CA TYR A 139 -0.33 14.67 -11.65
C TYR A 139 -1.74 15.05 -11.19
N ASN A 140 -1.90 15.88 -10.16
CA ASN A 140 -3.18 16.16 -9.50
C ASN A 140 -3.90 14.88 -9.05
N SER A 141 -3.15 13.90 -8.63
CA SER A 141 -3.64 12.58 -8.22
C SER A 141 -3.52 12.38 -6.71
N LYS A 142 -4.06 11.29 -6.22
CA LYS A 142 -4.04 10.88 -4.82
C LYS A 142 -3.37 9.54 -4.65
N ILE A 143 -2.93 9.25 -3.44
CA ILE A 143 -2.35 7.94 -3.12
C ILE A 143 -2.98 7.34 -1.87
N LEU A 144 -3.29 6.05 -1.96
CA LEU A 144 -3.69 5.17 -0.88
C LEU A 144 -2.54 4.21 -0.60
N PHE A 145 -1.93 4.34 0.56
CA PHE A 145 -0.97 3.38 1.08
C PHE A 145 -1.69 2.31 1.89
N VAL A 146 -1.37 1.05 1.65
CA VAL A 146 -1.89 -0.11 2.39
C VAL A 146 -0.72 -0.80 3.07
N SER A 147 -0.79 -0.97 4.38
CA SER A 147 0.36 -1.44 5.15
C SER A 147 -0.03 -2.27 6.38
N ASP A 148 0.94 -3.01 6.88
CA ASP A 148 0.87 -3.72 8.15
C ASP A 148 2.02 -3.24 9.04
N LYS A 149 1.70 -2.63 10.19
CA LYS A 149 2.70 -2.06 11.09
C LYS A 149 3.59 -3.11 11.76
N ALA A 150 3.10 -4.36 11.87
CA ALA A 150 3.85 -5.48 12.42
C ALA A 150 4.73 -6.20 11.38
N GLN A 151 4.80 -5.71 10.14
CA GLN A 151 5.71 -6.23 9.11
C GLN A 151 7.07 -5.55 9.15
N LEU A 152 7.99 -6.05 8.28
CA LEU A 152 9.37 -5.58 8.20
C LEU A 152 9.45 -4.06 8.00
N LEU A 153 10.36 -3.44 8.74
CA LEU A 153 10.77 -2.05 8.54
C LEU A 153 11.37 -1.86 7.13
N PRO A 154 11.41 -0.62 6.63
CA PRO A 154 12.11 -0.31 5.38
C PRO A 154 13.56 -0.78 5.42
N VAL A 155 14.08 -1.24 4.29
CA VAL A 155 15.46 -1.71 4.18
C VAL A 155 16.41 -0.60 4.67
N GLN A 156 17.37 -0.97 5.55
CA GLN A 156 18.34 -0.07 6.17
C GLN A 156 17.73 1.01 7.10
N SER A 157 16.48 0.86 7.54
CA SER A 157 15.86 1.77 8.49
C SER A 157 15.64 1.11 9.85
N THR A 158 15.89 1.86 10.91
CA THR A 158 15.53 1.50 12.30
C THR A 158 14.21 2.15 12.72
N LYS A 159 13.57 2.91 11.82
CA LYS A 159 12.32 3.66 12.06
C LYS A 159 11.19 3.17 11.17
N TYR A 160 9.98 3.33 11.66
CA TYR A 160 8.78 3.12 10.85
C TYR A 160 8.73 4.10 9.67
N SER A 161 8.18 3.62 8.55
CA SER A 161 7.93 4.44 7.35
C SER A 161 7.08 5.67 7.67
N LYS A 162 7.33 6.79 6.98
CA LYS A 162 6.48 8.00 6.99
C LYS A 162 5.03 7.72 6.62
N VAL A 163 4.72 6.60 5.97
CA VAL A 163 3.35 6.15 5.66
C VAL A 163 2.45 6.13 6.91
N TYR A 164 3.02 5.89 8.10
CA TYR A 164 2.25 5.82 9.36
C TYR A 164 2.05 7.16 10.06
N THR A 165 2.85 8.17 9.72
CA THR A 165 2.92 9.42 10.50
C THR A 165 2.74 10.68 9.67
N HIS A 166 2.90 10.61 8.33
CA HIS A 166 2.90 11.78 7.44
C HIS A 166 1.79 11.73 6.37
N CYS A 167 0.93 10.70 6.36
CA CYS A 167 -0.28 10.74 5.54
C CYS A 167 -1.30 11.71 6.13
N ASP A 168 -2.04 12.39 5.25
CA ASP A 168 -3.08 13.37 5.64
C ASP A 168 -4.22 12.72 6.42
N GLN A 169 -4.56 11.48 6.07
CA GLN A 169 -5.57 10.66 6.74
C GLN A 169 -5.06 9.24 6.97
N THR A 170 -5.51 8.64 8.06
CA THR A 170 -5.17 7.24 8.41
C THR A 170 -6.39 6.53 8.98
N PHE A 171 -6.61 5.29 8.56
CA PHE A 171 -7.60 4.39 9.14
C PHE A 171 -6.99 3.03 9.45
N THR A 172 -7.32 2.46 10.60
CA THR A 172 -6.77 1.18 11.06
C THR A 172 -7.84 0.11 11.15
N LEU A 173 -7.65 -0.99 10.42
CA LEU A 173 -8.45 -2.21 10.55
C LEU A 173 -7.92 -3.02 11.74
N THR A 174 -8.77 -3.28 12.71
CA THR A 174 -8.40 -3.98 13.96
C THR A 174 -8.90 -5.41 14.00
N LYS A 175 -10.07 -5.70 13.39
CA LYS A 175 -10.71 -7.00 13.42
C LYS A 175 -10.02 -8.00 12.48
N ILE A 176 -9.59 -9.14 13.03
CA ILE A 176 -8.95 -10.22 12.28
C ILE A 176 -10.01 -11.23 11.85
N TYR A 177 -10.06 -11.55 10.54
CA TYR A 177 -11.03 -12.46 9.91
C TYR A 177 -10.41 -13.79 9.46
N ARG A 178 -9.09 -13.84 9.20
CA ARG A 178 -8.42 -14.98 8.58
C ARG A 178 -8.24 -16.20 9.51
N GLN A 179 -8.41 -16.03 10.81
CA GLN A 179 -8.23 -17.10 11.80
C GLN A 179 -9.55 -17.35 12.50
N SER A 180 -9.96 -18.62 12.63
CA SER A 180 -11.12 -18.97 13.45
C SER A 180 -10.88 -18.52 14.89
N SER A 181 -11.93 -18.11 15.58
CA SER A 181 -11.88 -17.69 17.00
C SER A 181 -11.32 -18.77 17.95
N GLU A 182 -11.25 -20.01 17.50
CA GLU A 182 -10.73 -21.16 18.25
C GLU A 182 -9.21 -21.40 18.07
N ASN A 183 -8.52 -20.57 17.27
CA ASN A 183 -7.08 -20.74 17.08
C ASN A 183 -6.30 -20.24 18.31
N CYS A 184 -5.71 -21.19 19.07
CA CYS A 184 -4.94 -20.92 20.29
C CYS A 184 -3.71 -20.01 20.09
N ILE A 185 -3.26 -19.78 18.85
CA ILE A 185 -2.13 -18.90 18.53
C ILE A 185 -2.55 -17.40 18.54
N LEU A 186 -3.84 -17.10 18.35
CA LEU A 186 -4.33 -15.71 18.29
C LEU A 186 -4.00 -14.87 19.54
N PRO A 187 -4.21 -15.35 20.78
CA PRO A 187 -3.85 -14.62 21.98
C PRO A 187 -2.35 -14.29 22.02
N ILE A 188 -1.50 -15.26 21.71
CA ILE A 188 -0.04 -15.11 21.71
C ILE A 188 0.40 -14.04 20.68
N LEU A 189 -0.16 -14.08 19.47
CA LEU A 189 0.14 -13.08 18.43
C LEU A 189 -0.33 -11.68 18.82
N ASN A 190 -1.47 -11.57 19.50
CA ASN A 190 -1.99 -10.28 19.96
C ASN A 190 -1.15 -9.72 21.12
N ASP A 191 -0.65 -10.56 22.01
CA ASP A 191 0.21 -10.13 23.11
C ASP A 191 1.60 -9.69 22.61
N LEU A 192 2.16 -10.40 21.63
CA LEU A 192 3.41 -9.98 20.97
C LEU A 192 3.28 -8.62 20.28
N ARG A 193 2.13 -8.36 19.63
CA ARG A 193 1.86 -7.07 18.95
C ARG A 193 1.66 -5.88 19.89
N LYS A 194 1.24 -6.13 21.13
CA LYS A 194 1.07 -5.08 22.17
C LYS A 194 2.40 -4.74 22.85
N ALA A 195 3.39 -5.61 22.73
CA ALA A 195 4.70 -5.44 23.35
C ALA A 195 5.68 -4.61 22.47
N GLU A 196 5.30 -4.26 21.25
CA GLU A 196 5.99 -3.34 20.34
C GLU A 196 5.44 -1.90 20.49
#